data_d4af574cd04a139b0b660b19fa69835c
#
_entry.id   d4af574cd04a139b0b660b19fa69835c
#
_cell.length_a   1.000
_cell.length_b   1.000
_cell.length_c   1.000
_cell.angle_alpha   90.00
_cell.angle_beta   90.00
_cell.angle_gamma   90.00
#
_symmetry.space_group_name_H-M   'P 1'
#
loop_
_entity.id
_entity.type
_entity.pdbx_description
1 polymer ?
#
loop_
_entity_poly.entity_id
_entity_poly.type
_entity_poly.pdbx_seq_one_letter_code
_entity_poly.pdbx_strand_id
1 'polypeptide(L)'
;LGTPHNGTPAADKIGTRKIVKDVMNRIGRLSGGKDVDVDLGFSQWGFKQQPNESYLDYAQRVSKSKIWNTEDQAVNDLTTQGAEKINQQTSLNPNIVYTTYTGAATHTGLIGNELPNSGEILMLNLPSRLIGTDEHKEIRPNDGVVPVVSSQHPSNQAFENVDATLPATDKGIWQVRPVQYDWDHLDLVGMDTFDLTHTGRELGQFYMGIMDNIMRIEEADGITNK
;
A
#
# COMPACT_ATOMS: atom_id res chain seq x y z
N LEU A 1 0.49 -6.22 -4.58
CA LEU A 1 -0.24 -5.03 -5.01
C LEU A 1 0.24 -3.84 -4.19
N GLY A 2 0.81 -2.80 -4.80
CA GLY A 2 1.24 -1.57 -4.12
C GLY A 2 2.20 -1.77 -2.93
N THR A 3 2.94 -2.86 -2.89
CA THR A 3 3.79 -3.23 -1.74
C THR A 3 5.04 -2.34 -1.68
N PRO A 4 5.36 -1.67 -0.56
CA PRO A 4 6.54 -0.84 -0.45
C PRO A 4 7.82 -1.68 -0.27
N HIS A 5 8.27 -2.36 -1.32
CA HIS A 5 9.46 -3.24 -1.30
C HIS A 5 10.74 -2.51 -0.87
N ASN A 6 10.84 -1.22 -1.18
CA ASN A 6 11.99 -0.38 -0.80
C ASN A 6 11.59 0.67 0.25
N GLY A 7 10.48 0.44 0.95
CA GLY A 7 9.94 1.38 1.92
C GLY A 7 9.25 2.59 1.28
N THR A 8 8.85 3.54 2.12
CA THR A 8 8.21 4.78 1.68
C THR A 8 8.68 5.98 2.51
N PRO A 9 9.03 7.11 1.88
CA PRO A 9 9.32 8.36 2.58
C PRO A 9 8.17 8.85 3.46
N ALA A 10 6.94 8.41 3.19
CA ALA A 10 5.81 8.72 4.04
C ALA A 10 5.97 8.07 5.44
N ALA A 11 6.44 6.83 5.52
CA ALA A 11 6.72 6.17 6.80
C ALA A 11 7.88 6.84 7.53
N ASP A 12 8.95 7.23 6.81
CA ASP A 12 10.11 7.92 7.39
C ASP A 12 9.72 9.25 8.03
N LYS A 13 8.87 10.04 7.35
CA LYS A 13 8.54 11.42 7.75
C LYS A 13 7.38 11.52 8.74
N ILE A 14 6.39 10.62 8.65
CA ILE A 14 5.15 10.74 9.44
C ILE A 14 5.25 9.92 10.74
N GLY A 15 5.91 8.77 10.73
CA GLY A 15 5.97 7.85 11.86
C GLY A 15 4.62 7.20 12.20
N THR A 16 4.67 6.00 12.77
CA THR A 16 3.49 5.15 13.04
C THR A 16 2.40 5.83 13.84
N ARG A 17 2.81 6.44 14.96
CA ARG A 17 1.87 7.04 15.92
C ARG A 17 1.01 8.11 15.30
N LYS A 18 1.59 8.91 14.39
CA LYS A 18 0.86 10.01 13.73
C LYS A 18 -0.09 9.48 12.68
N ILE A 19 0.36 8.51 11.84
CA ILE A 19 -0.48 7.89 10.81
C ILE A 19 -1.71 7.27 11.46
N VAL A 20 -1.52 6.41 12.45
CA VAL A 20 -2.63 5.72 13.13
C VAL A 20 -3.56 6.70 13.82
N LYS A 21 -3.02 7.71 14.49
CA LYS A 21 -3.83 8.77 15.12
C LYS A 21 -4.68 9.53 14.10
N ASP A 22 -4.12 9.86 12.94
CA ASP A 22 -4.83 10.59 11.91
C ASP A 22 -5.91 9.73 11.25
N VAL A 23 -5.64 8.45 10.99
CA VAL A 23 -6.62 7.48 10.50
C VAL A 23 -7.76 7.31 11.50
N MET A 24 -7.46 7.05 12.78
CA MET A 24 -8.49 6.89 13.82
C MET A 24 -9.34 8.15 14.01
N ASN A 25 -8.71 9.33 13.99
CA ASN A 25 -9.44 10.60 14.09
C ASN A 25 -10.36 10.85 12.89
N ARG A 26 -9.96 10.45 11.68
CA ARG A 26 -10.80 10.59 10.48
C ARG A 26 -11.97 9.63 10.50
N ILE A 27 -11.75 8.36 10.86
CA ILE A 27 -12.83 7.40 11.06
C ILE A 27 -13.84 7.93 12.08
N GLY A 28 -13.36 8.42 13.23
CA GLY A 28 -14.22 9.00 14.25
C GLY A 28 -15.04 10.23 13.80
N ARG A 29 -14.47 11.05 12.89
CA ARG A 29 -15.19 12.20 12.32
C ARG A 29 -16.21 11.78 11.26
N LEU A 30 -15.87 10.84 10.39
CA LEU A 30 -16.77 10.33 9.35
C LEU A 30 -17.98 9.59 9.94
N SER A 31 -17.79 8.93 11.08
CA SER A 31 -18.87 8.25 11.79
C SER A 31 -19.85 9.19 12.51
N GLY A 32 -19.54 10.49 12.57
CA GLY A 32 -20.35 11.46 13.31
C GLY A 32 -20.46 11.15 14.81
N GLY A 33 -19.46 10.44 15.38
CA GLY A 33 -19.46 10.03 16.78
C GLY A 33 -20.32 8.81 17.10
N LYS A 34 -20.90 8.16 16.09
CA LYS A 34 -21.60 6.86 16.28
C LYS A 34 -20.57 5.74 16.49
N ASP A 35 -21.00 4.68 17.16
CA ASP A 35 -20.20 3.48 17.30
C ASP A 35 -19.76 2.98 15.91
N VAL A 36 -18.46 2.95 15.71
CA VAL A 36 -17.86 2.43 14.47
C VAL A 36 -17.23 1.10 14.85
N ASP A 37 -17.75 0.05 14.27
CA ASP A 37 -17.19 -1.29 14.42
C ASP A 37 -15.97 -1.47 13.48
N VAL A 38 -14.92 -0.65 13.70
CA VAL A 38 -13.64 -0.79 13.02
C VAL A 38 -12.62 -1.32 14.00
N ASP A 39 -12.37 -2.62 13.97
CA ASP A 39 -11.29 -3.24 14.72
C ASP A 39 -9.97 -3.10 13.94
N LEU A 40 -9.11 -2.19 14.39
CA LEU A 40 -7.74 -2.03 13.87
C LEU A 40 -6.77 -3.05 14.52
N GLY A 41 -7.27 -4.12 15.13
CA GLY A 41 -6.47 -5.18 15.74
C GLY A 41 -5.86 -4.82 17.09
N PHE A 42 -6.13 -3.63 17.64
CA PHE A 42 -5.59 -3.22 18.95
C PHE A 42 -6.13 -4.02 20.13
N SER A 43 -7.24 -4.73 19.94
CA SER A 43 -7.79 -5.67 20.91
C SER A 43 -6.79 -6.79 21.27
N GLN A 44 -5.93 -7.19 20.34
CA GLN A 44 -4.87 -8.20 20.56
C GLN A 44 -3.81 -7.73 21.55
N TRP A 45 -3.65 -6.43 21.71
CA TRP A 45 -2.71 -5.79 22.65
C TRP A 45 -3.41 -5.23 23.90
N GLY A 46 -4.64 -5.69 24.18
CA GLY A 46 -5.43 -5.27 25.34
C GLY A 46 -6.13 -3.92 25.18
N PHE A 47 -6.13 -3.34 24.01
CA PHE A 47 -6.80 -2.06 23.71
C PHE A 47 -8.15 -2.27 23.02
N LYS A 48 -9.05 -3.02 23.65
CA LYS A 48 -10.43 -3.11 23.20
C LYS A 48 -11.19 -1.83 23.59
N GLN A 49 -12.08 -1.34 22.72
CA GLN A 49 -13.01 -0.26 23.07
C GLN A 49 -13.87 -0.72 24.24
N GLN A 50 -14.01 0.15 25.26
CA GLN A 50 -14.77 -0.18 26.47
C GLN A 50 -16.28 0.08 26.27
N PRO A 51 -17.17 -0.61 26.99
CA PRO A 51 -18.57 -0.28 26.98
C PRO A 51 -18.79 1.19 27.33
N ASN A 52 -19.58 1.89 26.53
CA ASN A 52 -19.88 3.33 26.65
C ASN A 52 -18.69 4.28 26.39
N GLU A 53 -17.54 3.80 25.93
CA GLU A 53 -16.44 4.64 25.46
C GLU A 53 -16.73 5.12 24.04
N SER A 54 -16.71 6.45 23.82
CA SER A 54 -16.83 6.96 22.45
C SER A 54 -15.61 6.53 21.60
N TYR A 55 -15.79 6.39 20.28
CA TYR A 55 -14.67 6.06 19.40
C TYR A 55 -13.51 7.08 19.49
N LEU A 56 -13.83 8.36 19.70
CA LEU A 56 -12.81 9.40 19.87
C LEU A 56 -12.01 9.24 21.17
N ASP A 57 -12.67 8.88 22.28
CA ASP A 57 -12.00 8.63 23.55
C ASP A 57 -11.13 7.38 23.46
N TYR A 58 -11.63 6.33 22.84
CA TYR A 58 -10.87 5.13 22.50
C TYR A 58 -9.62 5.47 21.67
N ALA A 59 -9.78 6.22 20.58
CA ALA A 59 -8.68 6.67 19.73
C ALA A 59 -7.62 7.48 20.50
N GLN A 60 -8.07 8.38 21.40
CA GLN A 60 -7.16 9.13 22.25
C GLN A 60 -6.42 8.22 23.25
N ARG A 61 -7.11 7.28 23.86
CA ARG A 61 -6.52 6.33 24.81
C ARG A 61 -5.47 5.46 24.14
N VAL A 62 -5.77 4.90 22.97
CA VAL A 62 -4.82 4.13 22.16
C VAL A 62 -3.63 5.01 21.78
N SER A 63 -3.85 6.22 21.25
CA SER A 63 -2.78 7.11 20.80
C SER A 63 -1.82 7.57 21.91
N LYS A 64 -2.25 7.56 23.16
CA LYS A 64 -1.43 7.91 24.35
C LYS A 64 -0.75 6.70 24.99
N SER A 65 -1.03 5.50 24.51
CA SER A 65 -0.51 4.27 25.12
C SER A 65 1.00 4.09 24.88
N LYS A 66 1.61 3.25 25.68
CA LYS A 66 3.05 2.93 25.57
C LYS A 66 3.37 1.99 24.42
N ILE A 67 2.37 1.41 23.73
CA ILE A 67 2.61 0.52 22.56
C ILE A 67 3.40 1.22 21.46
N TRP A 68 3.32 2.55 21.40
CA TRP A 68 4.05 3.36 20.41
C TRP A 68 5.53 3.60 20.76
N ASN A 69 5.99 3.13 21.91
CA ASN A 69 7.37 3.29 22.36
C ASN A 69 8.23 2.04 22.08
N THR A 70 7.69 1.03 21.44
CA THR A 70 8.42 -0.18 21.05
C THR A 70 9.04 0.02 19.65
N GLU A 71 10.22 -0.54 19.45
CA GLU A 71 10.87 -0.58 18.13
C GLU A 71 10.30 -1.69 17.23
N ASP A 72 9.60 -2.66 17.82
CA ASP A 72 8.94 -3.76 17.11
C ASP A 72 7.57 -3.29 16.58
N GLN A 73 7.60 -2.52 15.51
CA GLN A 73 6.41 -1.99 14.84
C GLN A 73 6.54 -2.22 13.34
N ALA A 74 5.48 -2.75 12.72
CA ALA A 74 5.42 -2.98 11.28
C ALA A 74 5.76 -1.73 10.44
N VAL A 75 5.52 -0.52 10.96
CA VAL A 75 5.89 0.71 10.26
C VAL A 75 7.40 0.91 10.17
N ASN A 76 8.17 0.38 11.11
CA ASN A 76 9.64 0.42 10.99
C ASN A 76 10.09 -0.35 9.75
N ASP A 77 9.42 -1.45 9.43
CA ASP A 77 9.68 -2.25 8.23
C ASP A 77 9.24 -1.54 6.94
N LEU A 78 8.29 -0.60 7.04
CA LEU A 78 7.83 0.23 5.93
C LEU A 78 8.69 1.48 5.70
N THR A 79 9.61 1.82 6.61
CA THR A 79 10.59 2.88 6.37
C THR A 79 11.58 2.45 5.28
N THR A 80 12.22 3.42 4.63
CA THR A 80 13.25 3.11 3.62
C THR A 80 14.40 2.29 4.22
N GLN A 81 14.84 2.63 5.43
CA GLN A 81 15.88 1.90 6.16
C GLN A 81 15.42 0.50 6.58
N GLY A 82 14.18 0.35 7.07
CA GLY A 82 13.63 -0.95 7.47
C GLY A 82 13.50 -1.90 6.29
N ALA A 83 12.96 -1.42 5.19
CA ALA A 83 12.84 -2.20 3.95
C ALA A 83 14.22 -2.60 3.39
N GLU A 84 15.20 -1.71 3.40
CA GLU A 84 16.58 -2.03 3.01
C GLU A 84 17.14 -3.18 3.85
N LYS A 85 16.97 -3.13 5.17
CA LYS A 85 17.41 -4.19 6.07
C LYS A 85 16.75 -5.53 5.78
N ILE A 86 15.44 -5.54 5.50
CA ILE A 86 14.72 -6.75 5.09
C ILE A 86 15.26 -7.27 3.76
N ASN A 87 15.43 -6.39 2.77
CA ASN A 87 15.93 -6.77 1.45
C ASN A 87 17.35 -7.37 1.48
N GLN A 88 18.19 -6.91 2.42
CA GLN A 88 19.53 -7.50 2.63
C GLN A 88 19.49 -8.94 3.20
N GLN A 89 18.42 -9.30 3.86
CA GLN A 89 18.24 -10.59 4.53
C GLN A 89 17.38 -11.58 3.73
N THR A 90 16.80 -11.13 2.62
CA THR A 90 15.89 -11.93 1.80
C THR A 90 16.43 -12.14 0.39
N SER A 91 16.06 -13.26 -0.21
CA SER A 91 16.39 -13.58 -1.60
C SER A 91 15.20 -14.24 -2.28
N LEU A 92 15.19 -14.21 -3.61
CA LEU A 92 14.18 -14.88 -4.40
C LEU A 92 14.30 -16.41 -4.25
N ASN A 93 13.15 -17.05 -4.08
CA ASN A 93 13.05 -18.49 -4.16
C ASN A 93 12.88 -18.89 -5.65
N PRO A 94 13.74 -19.74 -6.22
CA PRO A 94 13.67 -20.09 -7.64
C PRO A 94 12.42 -20.89 -8.03
N ASN A 95 11.62 -21.34 -7.08
CA ASN A 95 10.40 -22.11 -7.32
C ASN A 95 9.11 -21.31 -7.16
N ILE A 96 9.20 -19.99 -6.88
CA ILE A 96 8.05 -19.11 -6.67
C ILE A 96 7.93 -18.11 -7.82
N VAL A 97 6.72 -17.88 -8.30
CA VAL A 97 6.38 -16.80 -9.22
C VAL A 97 6.14 -15.52 -8.42
N TYR A 98 6.83 -14.46 -8.80
CA TYR A 98 6.69 -13.13 -8.19
C TYR A 98 6.12 -12.17 -9.22
N THR A 99 4.93 -11.65 -8.98
CA THR A 99 4.29 -10.67 -9.87
C THR A 99 3.88 -9.43 -9.10
N THR A 100 4.15 -8.24 -9.64
CA THR A 100 3.79 -6.98 -9.01
C THR A 100 2.82 -6.17 -9.84
N TYR A 101 1.94 -5.47 -9.15
CA TYR A 101 0.96 -4.53 -9.69
C TYR A 101 1.09 -3.21 -8.94
N THR A 102 1.31 -2.14 -9.65
CA THR A 102 1.68 -0.81 -9.14
C THR A 102 0.69 0.23 -9.61
N GLY A 103 0.24 1.10 -8.71
CA GLY A 103 -0.54 2.29 -9.02
C GLY A 103 0.30 3.55 -9.09
N ALA A 104 -0.20 4.57 -9.77
CA ALA A 104 0.34 5.91 -9.78
C ALA A 104 -0.81 6.92 -9.84
N ALA A 105 -1.04 7.63 -8.74
CA ALA A 105 -2.10 8.63 -8.58
C ALA A 105 -1.55 10.06 -8.52
N THR A 106 -0.42 10.33 -9.16
CA THR A 106 0.23 11.64 -9.18
C THR A 106 0.56 12.12 -10.58
N HIS A 107 0.74 13.43 -10.73
CA HIS A 107 1.21 14.07 -11.95
C HIS A 107 2.28 15.12 -11.63
N THR A 108 3.16 15.38 -12.59
CA THR A 108 4.25 16.35 -12.44
C THR A 108 3.71 17.78 -12.45
N GLY A 109 3.96 18.51 -11.37
CA GLY A 109 3.64 19.92 -11.22
C GLY A 109 4.63 20.84 -11.93
N LEU A 110 4.32 22.14 -11.95
CA LEU A 110 5.11 23.16 -12.68
C LEU A 110 6.57 23.28 -12.23
N ILE A 111 6.88 22.94 -10.98
CA ILE A 111 8.23 23.02 -10.41
C ILE A 111 8.91 21.66 -10.34
N GLY A 112 8.36 20.63 -11.01
CA GLY A 112 8.93 19.28 -11.08
C GLY A 112 8.72 18.43 -9.83
N ASN A 113 7.83 18.85 -8.91
CA ASN A 113 7.29 18.00 -7.84
C ASN A 113 6.13 17.17 -8.38
N GLU A 114 5.82 16.05 -7.71
CA GLU A 114 4.61 15.29 -7.99
C GLU A 114 3.47 15.76 -7.09
N LEU A 115 2.29 15.90 -7.69
CA LEU A 115 1.07 16.35 -7.02
C LEU A 115 0.00 15.26 -7.15
N PRO A 116 -0.84 15.08 -6.12
CA PRO A 116 -1.99 14.17 -6.18
C PRO A 116 -2.90 14.47 -7.35
N ASN A 117 -3.38 13.45 -8.03
CA ASN A 117 -4.42 13.57 -9.05
C ASN A 117 -5.76 13.95 -8.40
N SER A 118 -6.69 14.50 -9.18
CA SER A 118 -7.99 14.95 -8.67
C SER A 118 -8.87 13.81 -8.15
N GLY A 119 -8.61 12.57 -8.57
CA GLY A 119 -9.30 11.37 -8.13
C GLY A 119 -8.73 10.73 -6.87
N GLU A 120 -7.52 11.12 -6.46
CA GLU A 120 -6.90 10.55 -5.26
C GLU A 120 -7.71 10.87 -4.00
N ILE A 121 -7.93 9.86 -3.17
CA ILE A 121 -8.65 10.02 -1.91
C ILE A 121 -7.97 11.05 -1.01
N LEU A 122 -8.75 11.99 -0.46
CA LEU A 122 -8.27 13.10 0.37
C LEU A 122 -7.34 12.66 1.52
N MET A 123 -7.53 11.47 2.06
CA MET A 123 -6.70 10.95 3.15
C MET A 123 -5.28 10.60 2.69
N LEU A 124 -5.07 10.32 1.41
CA LEU A 124 -3.76 10.02 0.83
C LEU A 124 -2.99 11.27 0.38
N ASN A 125 -3.65 12.41 0.26
CA ASN A 125 -3.05 13.65 -0.24
C ASN A 125 -1.82 14.13 0.57
N LEU A 126 -1.82 13.96 1.90
CA LEU A 126 -0.67 14.38 2.71
C LEU A 126 0.55 13.49 2.48
N PRO A 127 0.47 12.15 2.63
CA PRO A 127 1.60 11.29 2.35
C PRO A 127 2.04 11.39 0.87
N SER A 128 1.11 11.47 -0.08
CA SER A 128 1.39 11.66 -1.50
C SER A 128 2.27 12.88 -1.77
N ARG A 129 1.93 14.03 -1.20
CA ARG A 129 2.73 15.27 -1.33
C ARG A 129 4.10 15.18 -0.65
N LEU A 130 4.19 14.46 0.48
CA LEU A 130 5.47 14.25 1.17
C LEU A 130 6.43 13.42 0.31
N ILE A 131 5.92 12.41 -0.39
CA ILE A 131 6.68 11.63 -1.37
C ILE A 131 6.99 12.49 -2.60
N GLY A 132 5.98 13.18 -3.15
CA GLY A 132 6.07 13.99 -4.36
C GLY A 132 7.05 15.16 -4.29
N THR A 133 7.55 15.51 -3.10
CA THR A 133 8.58 16.53 -2.86
C THR A 133 9.92 15.94 -2.43
N ASP A 134 10.13 14.64 -2.55
CA ASP A 134 11.38 13.99 -2.21
C ASP A 134 12.55 14.55 -3.05
N GLU A 135 13.76 14.51 -2.50
CA GLU A 135 14.96 14.99 -3.21
C GLU A 135 15.28 14.09 -4.42
N HIS A 136 15.01 12.79 -4.34
CA HIS A 136 15.20 11.82 -5.40
C HIS A 136 13.97 11.80 -6.32
N LYS A 137 14.11 12.34 -7.52
CA LYS A 137 12.99 12.54 -8.45
C LYS A 137 12.28 11.25 -8.86
N GLU A 138 13.02 10.16 -8.95
CA GLU A 138 12.50 8.83 -9.30
C GLU A 138 11.55 8.26 -8.25
N ILE A 139 11.66 8.72 -7.01
CA ILE A 139 10.78 8.30 -5.90
C ILE A 139 9.45 9.04 -5.91
N ARG A 140 9.39 10.23 -6.52
CA ARG A 140 8.23 11.15 -6.42
C ARG A 140 6.92 10.60 -6.97
N PRO A 141 6.87 9.93 -8.15
CA PRO A 141 5.65 9.29 -8.61
C PRO A 141 5.18 8.24 -7.61
N ASN A 142 3.90 8.31 -7.19
CA ASN A 142 3.38 7.45 -6.12
C ASN A 142 1.87 7.20 -6.24
N ASP A 143 1.39 6.21 -5.50
CA ASP A 143 -0.02 5.83 -5.41
C ASP A 143 -0.75 6.49 -4.21
N GLY A 144 -0.16 7.50 -3.62
CA GLY A 144 -0.66 8.17 -2.40
C GLY A 144 0.12 7.82 -1.14
N VAL A 145 0.70 6.62 -1.03
CA VAL A 145 1.50 6.17 0.13
C VAL A 145 2.79 5.47 -0.22
N VAL A 146 2.90 4.90 -1.43
CA VAL A 146 4.06 4.13 -1.88
C VAL A 146 4.62 4.70 -3.18
N PRO A 147 5.92 4.97 -3.29
CA PRO A 147 6.55 5.33 -4.56
C PRO A 147 6.38 4.22 -5.61
N VAL A 148 6.14 4.59 -6.85
CA VAL A 148 6.03 3.64 -7.99
C VAL A 148 7.23 2.70 -8.04
N VAL A 149 8.45 3.24 -7.99
CA VAL A 149 9.68 2.43 -8.02
C VAL A 149 9.80 1.49 -6.81
N SER A 150 9.25 1.87 -5.66
CA SER A 150 9.26 1.04 -4.47
C SER A 150 8.27 -0.12 -4.55
N SER A 151 7.16 0.05 -5.27
CA SER A 151 6.12 -0.98 -5.38
C SER A 151 6.38 -2.00 -6.49
N GLN A 152 7.39 -1.77 -7.33
CA GLN A 152 7.71 -2.67 -8.43
C GLN A 152 8.48 -3.93 -7.99
N HIS A 153 9.58 -3.76 -7.30
CA HIS A 153 10.42 -4.87 -6.80
C HIS A 153 11.45 -4.38 -5.77
N PRO A 154 12.03 -5.25 -4.94
CA PRO A 154 13.20 -4.91 -4.14
C PRO A 154 14.38 -4.49 -5.02
N SER A 155 15.05 -3.41 -4.67
CA SER A 155 16.12 -2.80 -5.49
C SER A 155 17.35 -3.72 -5.72
N ASN A 156 17.55 -4.69 -4.83
CA ASN A 156 18.67 -5.65 -4.88
C ASN A 156 18.30 -7.01 -5.48
N GLN A 157 17.10 -7.16 -6.06
CA GLN A 157 16.63 -8.42 -6.63
C GLN A 157 16.39 -8.30 -8.13
N ALA A 158 16.54 -9.42 -8.85
CA ALA A 158 16.34 -9.48 -10.30
C ALA A 158 14.87 -9.26 -10.67
N PHE A 159 14.65 -8.53 -11.75
CA PHE A 159 13.32 -8.27 -12.27
C PHE A 159 13.30 -8.21 -13.81
N GLU A 160 12.12 -8.36 -14.36
CA GLU A 160 11.80 -8.10 -15.76
C GLU A 160 10.45 -7.37 -15.88
N ASN A 161 10.30 -6.59 -16.95
CA ASN A 161 9.02 -5.96 -17.27
C ASN A 161 8.21 -6.90 -18.16
N VAL A 162 6.98 -7.17 -17.77
CA VAL A 162 6.06 -8.06 -18.50
C VAL A 162 4.90 -7.25 -19.07
N ASP A 163 4.63 -7.42 -20.36
CA ASP A 163 3.49 -6.78 -21.01
C ASP A 163 2.16 -7.18 -20.35
N ALA A 164 1.18 -6.27 -20.35
CA ALA A 164 -0.12 -6.50 -19.72
C ALA A 164 -0.87 -7.71 -20.31
N THR A 165 -0.62 -8.04 -21.56
CA THR A 165 -1.31 -9.13 -22.29
C THR A 165 -0.60 -10.48 -22.18
N LEU A 166 0.65 -10.49 -21.73
CA LEU A 166 1.44 -11.73 -21.59
C LEU A 166 1.27 -12.35 -20.19
N PRO A 167 1.31 -13.68 -20.08
CA PRO A 167 1.36 -14.33 -18.80
C PRO A 167 2.66 -14.00 -18.07
N ALA A 168 2.58 -13.81 -16.76
CA ALA A 168 3.73 -13.64 -15.86
C ALA A 168 3.85 -14.92 -15.03
N THR A 169 4.55 -15.92 -15.57
CA THR A 169 4.63 -17.27 -15.01
C THR A 169 6.06 -17.71 -14.65
N ASP A 170 7.07 -16.86 -14.93
CA ASP A 170 8.45 -17.18 -14.67
C ASP A 170 8.75 -17.17 -13.16
N LYS A 171 9.54 -18.16 -12.73
CA LYS A 171 9.89 -18.37 -11.33
C LYS A 171 11.26 -17.78 -11.00
N GLY A 172 11.43 -17.32 -9.76
CA GLY A 172 12.70 -16.85 -9.24
C GLY A 172 13.12 -15.46 -9.74
N ILE A 173 12.21 -14.73 -10.36
CA ILE A 173 12.39 -13.34 -10.82
C ILE A 173 11.12 -12.52 -10.57
N TRP A 174 11.27 -11.23 -10.27
CA TRP A 174 10.13 -10.32 -10.20
C TRP A 174 9.64 -9.97 -11.60
N GLN A 175 8.35 -10.20 -11.85
CA GLN A 175 7.67 -9.86 -13.10
C GLN A 175 6.82 -8.63 -12.86
N VAL A 176 7.32 -7.48 -13.32
CA VAL A 176 6.72 -6.17 -13.09
C VAL A 176 5.68 -5.88 -14.17
N ARG A 177 4.42 -5.76 -13.78
CA ARG A 177 3.31 -5.37 -14.65
C ARG A 177 3.34 -3.87 -14.94
N PRO A 178 2.75 -3.43 -16.06
CA PRO A 178 2.60 -2.01 -16.35
C PRO A 178 1.90 -1.26 -15.22
N VAL A 179 2.35 -0.03 -14.97
CA VAL A 179 1.77 0.85 -13.96
C VAL A 179 0.31 1.16 -14.29
N GLN A 180 -0.56 1.05 -13.30
CA GLN A 180 -1.94 1.50 -13.37
C GLN A 180 -1.97 3.01 -13.09
N TYR A 181 -2.06 3.82 -14.13
CA TYR A 181 -2.13 5.28 -13.98
C TYR A 181 -3.51 5.70 -13.49
N ASP A 182 -3.54 6.75 -12.68
CA ASP A 182 -4.70 7.29 -11.98
C ASP A 182 -5.29 6.37 -10.88
N TRP A 183 -4.61 5.26 -10.57
CA TRP A 183 -4.98 4.35 -9.48
C TRP A 183 -4.21 4.70 -8.21
N ASP A 184 -4.93 4.99 -7.14
CA ASP A 184 -4.35 5.18 -5.82
C ASP A 184 -4.18 3.84 -5.07
N HIS A 185 -3.61 3.92 -3.88
CA HIS A 185 -3.32 2.73 -3.07
C HIS A 185 -4.58 1.96 -2.65
N LEU A 186 -5.70 2.67 -2.44
CA LEU A 186 -6.95 2.05 -2.03
C LEU A 186 -7.68 1.39 -3.21
N ASP A 187 -7.53 1.92 -4.41
CA ASP A 187 -7.99 1.26 -5.64
C ASP A 187 -7.32 -0.11 -5.81
N LEU A 188 -5.99 -0.17 -5.63
CA LEU A 188 -5.24 -1.43 -5.76
C LEU A 188 -5.70 -2.51 -4.80
N VAL A 189 -6.22 -2.14 -3.63
CA VAL A 189 -6.73 -3.09 -2.62
C VAL A 189 -8.26 -3.24 -2.64
N GLY A 190 -8.91 -2.67 -3.65
CA GLY A 190 -10.36 -2.82 -3.87
C GLY A 190 -11.23 -2.06 -2.88
N MET A 191 -10.72 -0.99 -2.27
CA MET A 191 -11.48 -0.14 -1.35
C MET A 191 -12.13 1.04 -2.09
N ASP A 192 -12.99 0.75 -3.04
CA ASP A 192 -13.72 1.68 -3.91
C ASP A 192 -14.82 2.52 -3.19
N THR A 193 -14.89 2.47 -1.87
CA THR A 193 -16.03 3.05 -1.13
C THR A 193 -15.94 4.57 -0.96
N PHE A 194 -14.81 5.20 -1.26
CA PHE A 194 -14.50 6.56 -0.86
C PHE A 194 -14.25 7.54 -2.03
N ASP A 195 -14.18 7.04 -3.25
CA ASP A 195 -14.07 7.88 -4.43
C ASP A 195 -15.05 7.45 -5.55
N LEU A 196 -15.04 8.18 -6.65
CA LEU A 196 -15.90 7.97 -7.81
C LEU A 196 -15.11 7.66 -9.08
N THR A 197 -13.80 7.47 -8.98
CA THR A 197 -12.90 7.41 -10.14
C THR A 197 -12.75 6.03 -10.70
N HIS A 198 -12.64 4.98 -9.87
CA HIS A 198 -12.52 3.60 -10.31
C HIS A 198 -13.70 2.76 -9.80
N THR A 199 -14.65 2.51 -10.69
CA THR A 199 -15.89 1.80 -10.35
C THR A 199 -15.65 0.33 -10.07
N GLY A 200 -16.55 -0.31 -9.32
CA GLY A 200 -16.50 -1.75 -9.04
C GLY A 200 -16.38 -2.63 -10.28
N ARG A 201 -16.76 -2.15 -11.47
CA ARG A 201 -16.55 -2.85 -12.73
C ARG A 201 -15.06 -2.87 -13.14
N GLU A 202 -14.34 -1.77 -13.02
CA GLU A 202 -12.91 -1.68 -13.35
C GLU A 202 -12.09 -2.50 -12.36
N LEU A 203 -12.39 -2.41 -11.08
CA LEU A 203 -11.82 -3.25 -10.04
C LEU A 203 -12.06 -4.74 -10.33
N GLY A 204 -13.29 -5.10 -10.70
CA GLY A 204 -13.63 -6.48 -11.08
C GLY A 204 -12.78 -6.98 -12.24
N GLN A 205 -12.58 -6.16 -13.29
CA GLN A 205 -11.73 -6.52 -14.44
C GLN A 205 -10.26 -6.67 -14.04
N PHE A 206 -9.75 -5.78 -13.20
CA PHE A 206 -8.38 -5.84 -12.68
C PHE A 206 -8.12 -7.15 -11.91
N TYR A 207 -9.00 -7.47 -10.95
CA TYR A 207 -8.86 -8.70 -10.16
C TYR A 207 -9.08 -9.97 -11.00
N MET A 208 -9.96 -9.93 -11.99
CA MET A 208 -10.10 -11.05 -12.94
C MET A 208 -8.80 -11.27 -13.72
N GLY A 209 -8.12 -10.20 -14.15
CA GLY A 209 -6.81 -10.31 -14.80
C GLY A 209 -5.74 -10.95 -13.91
N ILE A 210 -5.77 -10.67 -12.60
CA ILE A 210 -4.90 -11.33 -11.62
C ILE A 210 -5.24 -12.82 -11.52
N MET A 211 -6.53 -13.17 -11.43
CA MET A 211 -6.97 -14.55 -11.36
C MET A 211 -6.62 -15.33 -12.62
N ASP A 212 -6.79 -14.74 -13.81
CA ASP A 212 -6.38 -15.34 -15.07
C ASP A 212 -4.87 -15.64 -15.09
N ASN A 213 -4.05 -14.75 -14.53
CA ASN A 213 -2.61 -15.00 -14.43
C ASN A 213 -2.30 -16.15 -13.45
N ILE A 214 -3.00 -16.24 -12.33
CA ILE A 214 -2.86 -17.36 -11.38
C ILE A 214 -3.21 -18.68 -12.05
N MET A 215 -4.30 -18.73 -12.81
CA MET A 215 -4.71 -19.93 -13.55
C MET A 215 -3.63 -20.37 -14.57
N ARG A 216 -2.99 -19.41 -15.24
CA ARG A 216 -1.89 -19.71 -16.17
C ARG A 216 -0.64 -20.23 -15.47
N ILE A 217 -0.35 -19.77 -14.25
CA ILE A 217 0.73 -20.31 -13.41
C ILE A 217 0.41 -21.76 -13.04
N GLU A 218 -0.83 -22.03 -12.62
CA GLU A 218 -1.28 -23.40 -12.28
C GLU A 218 -1.19 -24.35 -13.50
N GLU A 219 -1.61 -23.87 -14.68
CA GLU A 219 -1.47 -24.63 -15.93
C GLU A 219 -0.01 -24.93 -16.26
N ALA A 220 0.88 -23.94 -16.13
CA ALA A 220 2.31 -24.09 -16.36
C ALA A 220 2.96 -25.10 -15.39
N ASP A 221 2.45 -25.16 -14.16
CA ASP A 221 2.90 -26.13 -13.14
C ASP A 221 2.23 -27.52 -13.29
N GLY A 222 1.37 -27.70 -14.30
CA GLY A 222 0.68 -28.98 -14.52
C GLY A 222 -0.46 -29.24 -13.53
N ILE A 223 -0.91 -28.22 -12.81
CA ILE A 223 -2.06 -28.29 -11.91
C ILE A 223 -3.32 -28.15 -12.78
N THR A 224 -3.91 -29.27 -13.16
CA THR A 224 -5.19 -29.26 -13.89
C THR A 224 -6.33 -29.24 -12.89
N ASN A 225 -7.09 -28.16 -12.88
CA ASN A 225 -8.39 -28.13 -12.19
C ASN A 225 -9.31 -29.19 -12.85
N LYS A 226 -9.58 -30.28 -12.14
CA LYS A 226 -10.59 -31.27 -12.53
C LYS A 226 -11.97 -30.80 -12.12
#